data_8aefdceacedc5886b243d2997012a32d
#
_entry.id   8aefdceacedc5886b243d2997012a32d
#
_cell.length_a   1.000
_cell.length_b   1.000
_cell.length_c   1.000
_cell.angle_alpha   90.00
_cell.angle_beta   90.00
_cell.angle_gamma   90.00
#
_symmetry.space_group_name_H-M   'P 1'
#
loop_
_entity.id
_entity.type
_entity.pdbx_description
1 polymer ?
#
loop_
_entity_poly.entity_id
_entity_poly.type
_entity_poly.pdbx_seq_one_letter_code
_entity_poly.pdbx_strand_id
1 'polypeptide(L)'
;VPATQERNAVLMEPISTALMAVSAASNAIAFIKARVNDVQSVADLSEQIGTLFSAQKKLNEERNKQAGVGDVSFKGSIDAILEAKRLNEEMQTVAQMINMRWPKPADQPSTWQEIINHHNQALREQKAARLAAAKQAAIAHDEAIENMKIGLAILILTVVVIGLFIAVMVSSAGAIGLR
;
A
#
# COMPACT_ATOMS: atom_id res chain seq x y z
N VAL A 1 6.18 7.36 -35.25
CA VAL A 1 6.31 8.43 -34.22
C VAL A 1 5.24 8.27 -33.08
N PRO A 2 5.02 7.08 -32.46
CA PRO A 2 4.15 6.99 -31.28
C PRO A 2 4.91 6.95 -29.93
N ALA A 3 6.21 6.68 -29.92
CA ALA A 3 6.97 6.44 -28.66
C ALA A 3 7.21 7.68 -27.79
N THR A 4 7.00 8.89 -28.30
CA THR A 4 7.23 10.14 -27.57
C THR A 4 6.00 10.56 -26.75
N GLN A 5 4.80 10.14 -27.17
CA GLN A 5 3.54 10.52 -26.54
C GLN A 5 3.27 9.71 -25.28
N GLU A 6 3.65 8.42 -25.25
CA GLU A 6 3.53 7.56 -24.06
C GLU A 6 4.50 7.97 -22.95
N ARG A 7 5.72 8.42 -23.28
CA ARG A 7 6.68 8.92 -22.29
C ARG A 7 6.20 10.19 -21.58
N ASN A 8 5.50 11.06 -22.28
CA ASN A 8 4.96 12.29 -21.68
C ASN A 8 3.75 12.03 -20.77
N ALA A 9 2.94 11.02 -21.06
CA ALA A 9 1.82 10.62 -20.22
C ALA A 9 2.29 10.03 -18.86
N VAL A 10 3.33 9.19 -18.89
CA VAL A 10 3.90 8.58 -17.65
C VAL A 10 4.60 9.62 -16.75
N LEU A 11 5.12 10.72 -17.32
CA LEU A 11 5.76 11.79 -16.54
C LEU A 11 4.78 12.81 -15.96
N MET A 12 3.53 12.87 -16.46
CA MET A 12 2.51 13.82 -15.94
C MET A 12 1.72 13.28 -14.74
N GLU A 13 1.63 11.95 -14.55
CA GLU A 13 0.85 11.35 -13.46
C GLU A 13 1.36 11.69 -12.04
N PRO A 14 2.66 11.66 -11.73
CA PRO A 14 3.14 11.94 -10.37
C PRO A 14 2.92 13.39 -9.95
N ILE A 15 3.06 14.35 -10.85
CA ILE A 15 2.86 15.78 -10.55
C ILE A 15 1.38 16.07 -10.24
N SER A 16 0.45 15.46 -10.98
CA SER A 16 -0.98 15.64 -10.74
C SER A 16 -1.41 15.05 -9.39
N THR A 17 -0.84 13.92 -8.98
CA THR A 17 -1.14 13.26 -7.70
C THR A 17 -0.64 14.09 -6.51
N ALA A 18 0.55 14.68 -6.60
CA ALA A 18 1.09 15.57 -5.58
C ALA A 18 0.24 16.85 -5.44
N LEU A 19 -0.15 17.48 -6.55
CA LEU A 19 -1.01 18.67 -6.56
C LEU A 19 -2.39 18.39 -5.95
N MET A 20 -3.00 17.24 -6.25
CA MET A 20 -4.26 16.82 -5.63
C MET A 20 -4.10 16.62 -4.12
N ALA A 21 -2.98 16.04 -3.67
CA ALA A 21 -2.71 15.84 -2.26
C ALA A 21 -2.56 17.18 -1.52
N VAL A 22 -1.85 18.16 -2.10
CA VAL A 22 -1.70 19.52 -1.56
C VAL A 22 -3.06 20.21 -1.47
N SER A 23 -3.87 20.16 -2.52
CA SER A 23 -5.20 20.76 -2.54
C SER A 23 -6.12 20.14 -1.46
N ALA A 24 -6.14 18.82 -1.34
CA ALA A 24 -6.91 18.13 -0.31
C ALA A 24 -6.44 18.53 1.10
N ALA A 25 -5.13 18.64 1.34
CA ALA A 25 -4.57 19.09 2.60
C ALA A 25 -4.98 20.52 2.92
N SER A 26 -4.87 21.44 1.96
CA SER A 26 -5.25 22.85 2.15
C SER A 26 -6.73 23.00 2.50
N ASN A 27 -7.61 22.25 1.87
CA ASN A 27 -9.03 22.23 2.18
C ASN A 27 -9.30 21.68 3.60
N ALA A 28 -8.62 20.61 3.98
CA ALA A 28 -8.73 20.03 5.32
C ALA A 28 -8.23 21.01 6.42
N ILE A 29 -7.12 21.69 6.17
CA ILE A 29 -6.59 22.74 7.06
C ILE A 29 -7.57 23.89 7.20
N ALA A 30 -8.11 24.40 6.10
CA ALA A 30 -9.10 25.46 6.11
C ALA A 30 -10.34 25.07 6.91
N PHE A 31 -10.83 23.83 6.73
CA PHE A 31 -11.96 23.31 7.48
C PHE A 31 -11.66 23.26 8.99
N ILE A 32 -10.51 22.69 9.38
CA ILE A 32 -10.12 22.59 10.79
C ILE A 32 -10.02 23.97 11.42
N LYS A 33 -9.33 24.93 10.75
CA LYS A 33 -9.18 26.30 11.23
C LYS A 33 -10.54 26.99 11.43
N ALA A 34 -11.51 26.75 10.55
CA ALA A 34 -12.84 27.33 10.63
C ALA A 34 -13.70 26.70 11.73
N ARG A 35 -13.51 25.40 12.04
CA ARG A 35 -14.42 24.63 12.87
C ARG A 35 -13.88 24.20 14.24
N VAL A 36 -12.57 24.32 14.49
CA VAL A 36 -11.94 23.83 15.72
C VAL A 36 -12.55 24.41 16.99
N ASN A 37 -13.08 25.62 16.95
CA ASN A 37 -13.75 26.25 18.10
C ASN A 37 -15.23 25.86 18.25
N ASP A 38 -15.87 25.37 17.18
CA ASP A 38 -17.29 25.07 17.13
C ASP A 38 -17.58 23.60 17.49
N VAL A 39 -16.62 22.70 17.27
CA VAL A 39 -16.78 21.27 17.52
C VAL A 39 -16.62 20.92 19.00
N GLN A 40 -17.32 19.88 19.44
CA GLN A 40 -17.28 19.45 20.85
C GLN A 40 -16.08 18.58 21.18
N SER A 41 -15.64 17.77 20.22
CA SER A 41 -14.51 16.86 20.40
C SER A 41 -13.57 16.88 19.21
N VAL A 42 -12.31 16.46 19.43
CA VAL A 42 -11.34 16.29 18.36
C VAL A 42 -11.75 15.17 17.38
N ALA A 43 -12.59 14.24 17.82
CA ALA A 43 -13.12 13.17 16.96
C ALA A 43 -13.97 13.72 15.79
N ASP A 44 -14.62 14.88 16.00
CA ASP A 44 -15.42 15.55 14.97
C ASP A 44 -14.56 16.08 13.80
N LEU A 45 -13.25 16.19 14.02
CA LEU A 45 -12.25 16.61 13.01
C LEU A 45 -11.45 15.43 12.44
N SER A 46 -11.77 14.20 12.83
CA SER A 46 -10.96 13.01 12.51
C SER A 46 -10.77 12.76 11.01
N GLU A 47 -11.80 13.01 10.21
CA GLU A 47 -11.74 12.85 8.76
C GLU A 47 -10.75 13.84 8.12
N GLN A 48 -10.80 15.10 8.53
CA GLN A 48 -9.92 16.14 8.00
C GLN A 48 -8.47 15.93 8.46
N ILE A 49 -8.28 15.52 9.69
CA ILE A 49 -6.95 15.14 10.22
C ILE A 49 -6.41 13.93 9.46
N GLY A 50 -7.25 12.92 9.18
CA GLY A 50 -6.89 11.77 8.34
C GLY A 50 -6.49 12.18 6.92
N THR A 51 -7.18 13.15 6.33
CA THR A 51 -6.85 13.72 5.02
C THR A 51 -5.48 14.41 5.04
N LEU A 52 -5.13 15.15 6.11
CA LEU A 52 -3.81 15.76 6.26
C LEU A 52 -2.69 14.73 6.30
N PHE A 53 -2.83 13.68 7.11
CA PHE A 53 -1.82 12.61 7.18
C PHE A 53 -1.68 11.85 5.85
N SER A 54 -2.80 11.61 5.16
CA SER A 54 -2.80 10.96 3.85
C SER A 54 -2.10 11.81 2.78
N ALA A 55 -2.33 13.11 2.79
CA ALA A 55 -1.67 14.04 1.88
C ALA A 55 -0.16 14.13 2.16
N GLN A 56 0.24 14.25 3.44
CA GLN A 56 1.64 14.26 3.85
C GLN A 56 2.36 12.99 3.42
N LYS A 57 1.72 11.83 3.59
CA LYS A 57 2.26 10.54 3.15
C LYS A 57 2.49 10.52 1.64
N LYS A 58 1.50 10.92 0.83
CA LYS A 58 1.61 10.98 -0.63
C LYS A 58 2.74 11.90 -1.09
N LEU A 59 2.88 13.09 -0.49
CA LEU A 59 3.97 14.01 -0.80
C LEU A 59 5.34 13.42 -0.46
N ASN A 60 5.47 12.73 0.67
CA ASN A 60 6.70 12.05 1.02
C ASN A 60 7.04 10.88 0.09
N GLU A 61 6.03 10.12 -0.35
CA GLU A 61 6.21 9.05 -1.34
C GLU A 61 6.67 9.60 -2.69
N GLU A 62 6.07 10.68 -3.18
CA GLU A 62 6.49 11.32 -4.42
C GLU A 62 7.91 11.90 -4.31
N ARG A 63 8.24 12.55 -3.21
CA ARG A 63 9.60 13.02 -2.96
C ARG A 63 10.63 11.89 -2.98
N ASN A 64 10.30 10.75 -2.37
CA ASN A 64 11.20 9.59 -2.34
C ASN A 64 11.35 8.94 -3.71
N LYS A 65 10.29 8.89 -4.51
CA LYS A 65 10.36 8.41 -5.91
C LYS A 65 11.26 9.31 -6.75
N GLN A 66 11.11 10.63 -6.61
CA GLN A 66 11.92 11.60 -7.35
C GLN A 66 13.39 11.56 -6.94
N ALA A 67 13.70 11.31 -5.68
CA ALA A 67 15.08 11.17 -5.20
C ALA A 67 15.82 9.95 -5.79
N GLY A 68 15.09 8.94 -6.27
CA GLY A 68 15.65 7.73 -6.90
C GLY A 68 15.83 7.81 -8.44
N VAL A 69 15.32 8.87 -9.08
CA VAL A 69 15.40 9.04 -10.55
C VAL A 69 16.39 10.15 -10.87
N GLY A 70 17.53 9.80 -11.42
CA GLY A 70 18.68 10.71 -11.64
C GLY A 70 18.50 11.86 -12.65
N ASP A 71 17.30 12.13 -13.13
CA ASP A 71 17.02 13.18 -14.13
C ASP A 71 15.75 13.97 -13.80
N VAL A 72 15.61 14.38 -12.53
CA VAL A 72 14.51 15.25 -12.11
C VAL A 72 14.89 16.70 -12.38
N SER A 73 14.05 17.41 -13.12
CA SER A 73 14.19 18.86 -13.28
C SER A 73 14.34 19.53 -11.90
N PHE A 74 15.48 20.19 -11.69
CA PHE A 74 15.84 20.90 -10.46
C PHE A 74 14.70 21.80 -9.96
N LYS A 75 13.97 22.43 -10.86
CA LYS A 75 12.81 23.27 -10.56
C LYS A 75 11.67 22.48 -9.93
N GLY A 76 11.28 21.34 -10.50
CA GLY A 76 10.20 20.51 -9.95
C GLY A 76 10.53 19.96 -8.56
N SER A 77 11.82 19.66 -8.30
CA SER A 77 12.27 19.23 -6.97
C SER A 77 12.16 20.34 -5.92
N ILE A 78 12.50 21.58 -6.28
CA ILE A 78 12.39 22.72 -5.37
C ILE A 78 10.92 23.01 -5.04
N ASP A 79 10.04 23.06 -6.04
CA ASP A 79 8.62 23.33 -5.83
C ASP A 79 7.98 22.27 -4.90
N ALA A 80 8.29 21.00 -5.10
CA ALA A 80 7.81 19.92 -4.23
C ALA A 80 8.34 20.04 -2.79
N ILE A 81 9.59 20.45 -2.61
CA ILE A 81 10.18 20.68 -1.27
C ILE A 81 9.51 21.87 -0.58
N LEU A 82 9.29 22.96 -1.30
CA LEU A 82 8.63 24.16 -0.76
C LEU A 82 7.18 23.87 -0.35
N GLU A 83 6.43 23.16 -1.17
CA GLU A 83 5.06 22.75 -0.85
C GLU A 83 5.00 21.79 0.36
N ALA A 84 5.91 20.83 0.43
CA ALA A 84 6.02 19.94 1.60
C ALA A 84 6.36 20.71 2.89
N LYS A 85 7.25 21.70 2.80
CA LYS A 85 7.59 22.56 3.92
C LYS A 85 6.41 23.40 4.37
N ARG A 86 5.72 24.05 3.43
CA ARG A 86 4.51 24.84 3.70
C ARG A 86 3.42 24.00 4.36
N LEU A 87 3.15 22.80 3.84
CA LEU A 87 2.18 21.90 4.44
C LEU A 87 2.57 21.55 5.89
N ASN A 88 3.85 21.30 6.14
CA ASN A 88 4.33 20.99 7.49
C ASN A 88 4.16 22.18 8.46
N GLU A 89 4.42 23.41 8.03
CA GLU A 89 4.19 24.63 8.81
C GLU A 89 2.68 24.80 9.11
N GLU A 90 1.81 24.57 8.15
CA GLU A 90 0.36 24.61 8.35
C GLU A 90 -0.15 23.52 9.29
N MET A 91 0.41 22.30 9.20
CA MET A 91 0.11 21.23 10.15
C MET A 91 0.54 21.59 11.58
N GLN A 92 1.67 22.27 11.76
CA GLN A 92 2.07 22.76 13.08
C GLN A 92 1.08 23.80 13.62
N THR A 93 0.56 24.67 12.77
CA THR A 93 -0.49 25.62 13.15
C THR A 93 -1.76 24.90 13.61
N VAL A 94 -2.21 23.88 12.85
CA VAL A 94 -3.34 23.04 13.23
C VAL A 94 -3.08 22.33 14.57
N ALA A 95 -1.89 21.78 14.76
CA ALA A 95 -1.47 21.15 16.01
C ALA A 95 -1.58 22.09 17.21
N GLN A 96 -1.11 23.34 17.05
CA GLN A 96 -1.21 24.36 18.09
C GLN A 96 -2.69 24.69 18.40
N MET A 97 -3.53 24.87 17.40
CA MET A 97 -4.95 25.16 17.58
C MET A 97 -5.66 24.02 18.33
N ILE A 98 -5.40 22.77 17.96
CA ILE A 98 -5.96 21.59 18.63
C ILE A 98 -5.48 21.51 20.08
N ASN A 99 -4.20 21.72 20.35
CA ASN A 99 -3.66 21.67 21.69
C ASN A 99 -4.18 22.83 22.57
N MET A 100 -4.43 24.02 21.99
CA MET A 100 -5.05 25.13 22.71
C MET A 100 -6.53 24.87 23.02
N ARG A 101 -7.26 24.24 22.12
CA ARG A 101 -8.69 23.93 22.31
C ARG A 101 -8.91 22.82 23.30
N TRP A 102 -8.05 21.81 23.31
CA TRP A 102 -8.10 20.65 24.23
C TRP A 102 -6.75 20.51 24.95
N PRO A 103 -6.47 21.40 25.93
CA PRO A 103 -5.21 21.37 26.65
C PRO A 103 -5.12 20.14 27.55
N LYS A 104 -3.92 19.58 27.65
CA LYS A 104 -3.61 18.50 28.58
C LYS A 104 -2.59 18.94 29.63
N PRO A 105 -2.55 18.29 30.81
CA PRO A 105 -1.51 18.49 31.81
C PRO A 105 -0.11 18.24 31.21
N ALA A 106 0.89 18.92 31.76
CA ALA A 106 2.27 18.87 31.25
C ALA A 106 2.95 17.50 31.39
N ASP A 107 2.43 16.64 32.24
CA ASP A 107 2.88 15.25 32.46
C ASP A 107 2.30 14.26 31.43
N GLN A 108 1.38 14.69 30.57
CA GLN A 108 0.74 13.87 29.55
C GLN A 108 1.12 14.37 28.15
N PRO A 109 1.13 13.45 27.15
CA PRO A 109 1.31 13.86 25.77
C PRO A 109 0.19 14.81 25.35
N SER A 110 0.53 15.83 24.55
CA SER A 110 -0.45 16.79 24.04
C SER A 110 -1.52 16.05 23.20
N THR A 111 -2.69 16.66 23.06
CA THR A 111 -3.79 16.09 22.27
C THR A 111 -3.35 15.76 20.84
N TRP A 112 -2.57 16.65 20.21
CA TRP A 112 -2.01 16.38 18.88
C TRP A 112 -1.04 15.19 18.87
N GLN A 113 -0.20 15.07 19.90
CA GLN A 113 0.74 13.95 20.02
C GLN A 113 0.01 12.61 20.19
N GLU A 114 -1.11 12.58 20.91
CA GLU A 114 -1.94 11.38 20.97
C GLU A 114 -2.52 10.99 19.62
N ILE A 115 -3.03 11.96 18.86
CA ILE A 115 -3.54 11.72 17.51
C ILE A 115 -2.45 11.11 16.63
N ILE A 116 -1.22 11.67 16.67
CA ILE A 116 -0.08 11.13 15.94
C ILE A 116 0.25 9.70 16.39
N ASN A 117 0.29 9.47 17.68
CA ASN A 117 0.61 8.15 18.25
C ASN A 117 -0.43 7.10 17.82
N HIS A 118 -1.72 7.43 17.91
CA HIS A 118 -2.81 6.55 17.47
C HIS A 118 -2.74 6.27 15.96
N HIS A 119 -2.49 7.30 15.15
CA HIS A 119 -2.31 7.14 13.71
C HIS A 119 -1.12 6.22 13.36
N ASN A 120 0.02 6.44 14.03
CA ASN A 120 1.22 5.62 13.83
C ASN A 120 1.01 4.17 14.29
N GLN A 121 0.26 3.94 15.36
CA GLN A 121 -0.10 2.61 15.81
C GLN A 121 -0.98 1.91 14.77
N ALA A 122 -2.04 2.55 14.28
CA ALA A 122 -2.90 2.00 13.24
C ALA A 122 -2.12 1.65 11.95
N LEU A 123 -1.16 2.50 11.56
CA LEU A 123 -0.27 2.20 10.42
C LEU A 123 0.63 0.98 10.66
N ARG A 124 1.15 0.79 11.89
CA ARG A 124 1.96 -0.39 12.24
C ARG A 124 1.11 -1.66 12.19
N GLU A 125 -0.09 -1.62 12.76
CA GLU A 125 -1.03 -2.74 12.74
C GLU A 125 -1.43 -3.11 11.31
N GLN A 126 -1.72 -2.12 10.46
CA GLN A 126 -2.02 -2.34 9.05
C GLN A 126 -0.85 -2.98 8.30
N LYS A 127 0.38 -2.52 8.54
CA LYS A 127 1.58 -3.12 7.93
C LYS A 127 1.79 -4.55 8.42
N ALA A 128 1.62 -4.80 9.72
CA ALA A 128 1.74 -6.15 10.29
C ALA A 128 0.69 -7.10 9.71
N ALA A 129 -0.57 -6.65 9.59
CA ALA A 129 -1.64 -7.44 8.96
C ALA A 129 -1.35 -7.76 7.49
N ARG A 130 -0.86 -6.79 6.71
CA ARG A 130 -0.45 -7.02 5.31
C ARG A 130 0.70 -8.00 5.19
N LEU A 131 1.71 -7.91 6.06
CA LEU A 131 2.82 -8.86 6.08
C LEU A 131 2.36 -10.26 6.50
N ALA A 132 1.46 -10.38 7.47
CA ALA A 132 0.87 -11.66 7.87
C ALA A 132 0.07 -12.28 6.71
N ALA A 133 -0.77 -11.50 6.04
CA ALA A 133 -1.54 -11.95 4.88
C ALA A 133 -0.63 -12.39 3.72
N ALA A 134 0.44 -11.64 3.45
CA ALA A 134 1.41 -12.00 2.41
C ALA A 134 2.15 -13.31 2.74
N LYS A 135 2.53 -13.50 4.01
CA LYS A 135 3.13 -14.77 4.45
C LYS A 135 2.17 -15.94 4.33
N GLN A 136 0.92 -15.77 4.73
CA GLN A 136 -0.11 -16.82 4.58
C GLN A 136 -0.36 -17.16 3.11
N ALA A 137 -0.42 -16.17 2.24
CA ALA A 137 -0.56 -16.38 0.80
C ALA A 137 0.64 -17.14 0.20
N ALA A 138 1.86 -16.84 0.64
CA ALA A 138 3.06 -17.55 0.20
C ALA A 138 3.04 -19.02 0.65
N ILE A 139 2.68 -19.29 1.91
CA ILE A 139 2.56 -20.66 2.44
C ILE A 139 1.49 -21.45 1.66
N ALA A 140 0.31 -20.87 1.45
CA ALA A 140 -0.76 -21.50 0.69
C ALA A 140 -0.36 -21.80 -0.76
N HIS A 141 0.43 -20.92 -1.38
CA HIS A 141 0.96 -21.14 -2.73
C HIS A 141 1.97 -22.31 -2.75
N ASP A 142 2.86 -22.40 -1.77
CA ASP A 142 3.84 -23.47 -1.68
C ASP A 142 3.15 -24.83 -1.45
N GLU A 143 2.15 -24.89 -0.55
CA GLU A 143 1.32 -26.09 -0.32
C GLU A 143 0.56 -26.51 -1.60
N ALA A 144 0.03 -25.55 -2.35
CA ALA A 144 -0.66 -25.84 -3.62
C ALA A 144 0.29 -26.44 -4.65
N ILE A 145 1.53 -25.94 -4.76
CA ILE A 145 2.55 -26.49 -5.66
C ILE A 145 2.94 -27.91 -5.22
N GLU A 146 3.11 -28.15 -3.94
CA GLU A 146 3.48 -29.46 -3.42
C GLU A 146 2.37 -30.49 -3.69
N ASN A 147 1.12 -30.15 -3.42
CA ASN A 147 -0.04 -30.98 -3.74
C ASN A 147 -0.16 -31.27 -5.23
N MET A 148 0.13 -30.30 -6.10
CA MET A 148 0.14 -30.48 -7.55
C MET A 148 1.24 -31.45 -8.00
N LYS A 149 2.43 -31.41 -7.42
CA LYS A 149 3.53 -32.36 -7.70
C LYS A 149 3.15 -33.79 -7.30
N ILE A 150 2.53 -33.95 -6.14
CA ILE A 150 2.04 -35.26 -5.66
C ILE A 150 0.97 -35.78 -6.60
N GLY A 151 0.00 -34.96 -6.98
CA GLY A 151 -1.06 -35.35 -7.94
C GLY A 151 -0.51 -35.80 -9.30
N LEU A 152 0.48 -35.06 -9.81
CA LEU A 152 1.14 -35.41 -11.06
C LEU A 152 1.90 -36.76 -10.96
N ALA A 153 2.60 -37.00 -9.86
CA ALA A 153 3.31 -38.26 -9.62
C ALA A 153 2.37 -39.43 -9.57
N ILE A 154 1.22 -39.31 -8.89
CA ILE A 154 0.16 -40.35 -8.84
C ILE A 154 -0.39 -40.60 -10.24
N LEU A 155 -0.66 -39.59 -11.03
CA LEU A 155 -1.18 -39.71 -12.39
C LEU A 155 -0.20 -40.48 -13.29
N ILE A 156 1.09 -40.16 -13.25
CA ILE A 156 2.13 -40.85 -14.01
C ILE A 156 2.18 -42.34 -13.60
N LEU A 157 2.16 -42.63 -12.31
CA LEU A 157 2.22 -43.98 -11.79
C LEU A 157 0.99 -44.81 -12.27
N THR A 158 -0.17 -44.20 -12.24
CA THR A 158 -1.42 -44.85 -12.72
C THR A 158 -1.34 -45.17 -14.21
N VAL A 159 -0.84 -44.26 -15.04
CA VAL A 159 -0.66 -44.50 -16.49
C VAL A 159 0.31 -45.67 -16.75
N VAL A 160 1.42 -45.72 -16.01
CA VAL A 160 2.42 -46.81 -16.12
C VAL A 160 1.79 -48.16 -15.74
N VAL A 161 1.05 -48.25 -14.65
CA VAL A 161 0.37 -49.49 -14.22
C VAL A 161 -0.66 -49.96 -15.26
N ILE A 162 -1.47 -49.05 -15.77
CA ILE A 162 -2.44 -49.41 -16.84
C ILE A 162 -1.71 -49.86 -18.10
N GLY A 163 -0.64 -49.20 -18.50
CA GLY A 163 0.17 -49.59 -19.67
C GLY A 163 0.76 -51.01 -19.53
N LEU A 164 1.32 -51.33 -18.35
CA LEU A 164 1.83 -52.66 -18.04
C LEU A 164 0.72 -53.73 -18.08
N PHE A 165 -0.46 -53.41 -17.52
CA PHE A 165 -1.58 -54.32 -17.54
C PHE A 165 -2.04 -54.64 -18.96
N ILE A 166 -2.15 -53.65 -19.84
CA ILE A 166 -2.50 -53.82 -21.24
C ILE A 166 -1.42 -54.65 -21.95
N ALA A 167 -0.14 -54.38 -21.72
CA ALA A 167 0.96 -55.14 -22.33
C ALA A 167 0.91 -56.64 -21.95
N VAL A 168 0.64 -56.96 -20.71
CA VAL A 168 0.49 -58.35 -20.23
C VAL A 168 -0.73 -59.03 -20.89
N MET A 169 -1.87 -58.33 -20.99
CA MET A 169 -3.08 -58.87 -21.63
C MET A 169 -2.85 -59.16 -23.11
N VAL A 170 -2.18 -58.26 -23.85
CA VAL A 170 -1.87 -58.47 -25.28
C VAL A 170 -0.89 -59.62 -25.47
N SER A 171 0.13 -59.70 -24.60
CA SER A 171 1.10 -60.82 -24.65
C SER A 171 0.45 -62.18 -24.36
N SER A 172 -0.47 -62.24 -23.42
CA SER A 172 -1.19 -63.50 -23.10
C SER A 172 -2.16 -63.91 -24.21
N ALA A 173 -2.81 -62.95 -24.87
CA ALA A 173 -3.72 -63.25 -26.00
C ALA A 173 -2.94 -63.75 -27.23
N GLY A 174 -1.74 -63.25 -27.49
CA GLY A 174 -0.88 -63.77 -28.58
C GLY A 174 -0.39 -65.23 -28.38
N ALA A 175 -0.23 -65.67 -27.14
CA ALA A 175 0.20 -67.00 -26.79
C ALA A 175 -0.89 -68.06 -26.98
N ILE A 176 -2.17 -67.71 -26.99
CA ILE A 176 -3.31 -68.60 -27.16
C ILE A 176 -3.67 -68.79 -28.62
N GLY A 177 -3.25 -67.93 -29.53
CA GLY A 177 -3.55 -68.01 -30.97
C GLY A 177 -2.60 -68.89 -31.82
N LEU A 178 -1.61 -69.56 -31.21
CA LEU A 178 -0.59 -70.39 -31.85
C LEU A 178 -0.69 -71.88 -31.50
N ARG A 179 -1.88 -72.39 -31.20
CA ARG A 179 -2.14 -73.81 -31.08
C ARG A 179 -3.23 -74.28 -32.06
#